data_d7f64d633092cea1675be871b0e395cb
#
_entry.id   d7f64d633092cea1675be871b0e395cb
#
_cell.length_a   1.000
_cell.length_b   1.000
_cell.length_c   1.000
_cell.angle_alpha   90.00
_cell.angle_beta   90.00
_cell.angle_gamma   90.00
#
_symmetry.space_group_name_H-M   'P 1'
#
loop_
_entity.id
_entity.type
_entity.pdbx_description
1 polymer ?
#
loop_
_entity_poly.entity_id
_entity_poly.type
_entity_poly.pdbx_seq_one_letter_code
_entity_poly.pdbx_strand_id
1 'polypeptide(L)'
;STIAYLFMVLATVLIAAGGYVVNDIYDIEIDAVNRPEKQIIGKHISETEAYNFYKILCVLGVLCTLVLAFLTHNLRLSMLPLTIMLILNFYAHTFKKQFFVGNFMIALSTGFVVLLPTLFEIGGKVDDSDMQLEIQSGIAIAGIVYGLFAFLSTFLRELVKDMEDVNGDI
;
A
#
# COMPACT_ATOMS: atom_id res chain seq x y z
N SER A 1 -19.87 -9.63 -3.77
CA SER A 1 -20.45 -9.62 -2.41
C SER A 1 -19.91 -8.44 -1.62
N THR A 2 -20.79 -7.63 -1.00
CA THR A 2 -20.41 -6.46 -0.17
C THR A 2 -19.45 -6.82 0.96
N ILE A 3 -19.63 -8.01 1.55
CA ILE A 3 -18.74 -8.50 2.62
C ILE A 3 -17.33 -8.75 2.10
N ALA A 4 -17.18 -9.35 0.92
CA ALA A 4 -15.86 -9.57 0.31
C ALA A 4 -15.16 -8.23 0.03
N TYR A 5 -15.90 -7.24 -0.46
CA TYR A 5 -15.37 -5.89 -0.67
C TYR A 5 -14.87 -5.24 0.63
N LEU A 6 -15.61 -5.40 1.72
CA LEU A 6 -15.20 -4.92 3.05
C LEU A 6 -13.87 -5.57 3.49
N PHE A 7 -13.71 -6.88 3.33
CA PHE A 7 -12.47 -7.57 3.69
C PHE A 7 -11.30 -7.16 2.79
N MET A 8 -11.54 -6.87 1.51
CA MET A 8 -10.52 -6.31 0.62
C MET A 8 -10.03 -4.94 1.13
N VAL A 9 -10.95 -4.04 1.48
CA VAL A 9 -10.63 -2.71 2.02
C VAL A 9 -9.88 -2.83 3.34
N LEU A 10 -10.37 -3.67 4.27
CA LEU A 10 -9.72 -3.88 5.56
C LEU A 10 -8.31 -4.44 5.40
N ALA A 11 -8.12 -5.46 4.55
CA ALA A 11 -6.79 -6.02 4.27
C ALA A 11 -5.84 -4.93 3.74
N THR A 12 -6.30 -4.13 2.77
CA THR A 12 -5.49 -3.06 2.17
C THR A 12 -5.11 -1.98 3.19
N VAL A 13 -6.06 -1.53 4.01
CA VAL A 13 -5.83 -0.50 5.04
C VAL A 13 -4.86 -1.00 6.12
N LEU A 14 -5.04 -2.22 6.62
CA LEU A 14 -4.17 -2.82 7.64
C LEU A 14 -2.73 -2.99 7.12
N ILE A 15 -2.59 -3.45 5.88
CA ILE A 15 -1.28 -3.62 5.23
C ILE A 15 -0.60 -2.27 4.99
N ALA A 16 -1.35 -1.27 4.51
CA ALA A 16 -0.81 0.08 4.31
C ALA A 16 -0.38 0.71 5.63
N ALA A 17 -1.21 0.58 6.70
CA ALA A 17 -0.85 1.05 8.03
C ALA A 17 0.42 0.37 8.56
N GLY A 18 0.56 -0.96 8.37
CA GLY A 18 1.80 -1.68 8.66
C GLY A 18 3.00 -1.14 7.89
N GLY A 19 2.81 -0.80 6.61
CA GLY A 19 3.83 -0.16 5.78
C GLY A 19 4.32 1.18 6.33
N TYR A 20 3.43 2.02 6.84
CA TYR A 20 3.81 3.27 7.51
C TYR A 20 4.60 3.01 8.79
N VAL A 21 4.13 2.10 9.65
CA VAL A 21 4.82 1.78 10.91
C VAL A 21 6.22 1.24 10.66
N VAL A 22 6.40 0.31 9.72
CA VAL A 22 7.73 -0.24 9.42
C VAL A 22 8.64 0.82 8.80
N ASN A 23 8.10 1.73 8.00
CA ASN A 23 8.87 2.86 7.48
C ASN A 23 9.40 3.76 8.60
N ASP A 24 8.54 4.14 9.56
CA ASP A 24 8.93 4.98 10.70
C ASP A 24 9.95 4.28 11.62
N ILE A 25 9.89 2.94 11.74
CA ILE A 25 10.89 2.15 12.47
C ILE A 25 12.27 2.28 11.81
N TYR A 26 12.35 2.18 10.49
CA TYR A 26 13.60 2.33 9.76
C TYR A 26 14.10 3.79 9.68
N ASP A 27 13.23 4.77 9.96
CA ASP A 27 13.54 6.20 9.91
C ASP A 27 13.95 6.81 11.25
N ILE A 28 14.00 6.05 12.34
CA ILE A 28 14.25 6.58 13.70
C ILE A 28 15.46 7.52 13.73
N GLU A 29 16.58 7.14 13.11
CA GLU A 29 17.81 7.93 13.10
C GLU A 29 17.69 9.16 12.19
N ILE A 30 17.05 9.02 11.05
CA ILE A 30 16.84 10.10 10.07
C ILE A 30 15.86 11.12 10.62
N ASP A 31 14.76 10.68 11.20
CA ASP A 31 13.74 11.56 11.79
C ASP A 31 14.24 12.30 13.04
N ALA A 32 15.17 11.69 13.79
CA ALA A 32 15.81 12.35 14.92
C ALA A 32 16.61 13.62 14.50
N VAL A 33 17.10 13.64 13.25
CA VAL A 33 17.83 14.78 12.68
C VAL A 33 16.89 15.75 11.97
N ASN A 34 16.05 15.24 11.06
CA ASN A 34 15.24 16.07 10.17
C ASN A 34 13.98 16.64 10.82
N ARG A 35 13.33 15.87 11.70
CA ARG A 35 12.01 16.21 12.27
C ARG A 35 11.89 15.77 13.74
N PRO A 36 12.83 16.19 14.62
CA PRO A 36 12.86 15.70 16.00
C PRO A 36 11.54 15.91 16.74
N GLU A 37 10.82 17.02 16.48
CA GLU A 37 9.55 17.32 17.15
C GLU A 37 8.40 16.40 16.73
N LYS A 38 8.48 15.72 15.58
CA LYS A 38 7.45 14.81 15.07
C LYS A 38 7.76 13.35 15.35
N GLN A 39 8.96 13.04 15.82
CA GLN A 39 9.38 11.69 16.10
C GLN A 39 8.57 11.07 17.25
N ILE A 40 7.88 9.97 16.96
CA ILE A 40 7.05 9.23 17.92
C ILE A 40 7.82 8.01 18.46
N ILE A 41 8.43 7.22 17.57
CA ILE A 41 9.17 6.01 17.93
C ILE A 41 10.52 6.43 18.52
N GLY A 42 10.86 5.83 19.66
CA GLY A 42 12.03 6.20 20.45
C GLY A 42 11.81 7.33 21.47
N LYS A 43 10.69 8.10 21.36
CA LYS A 43 10.31 9.14 22.33
C LYS A 43 9.07 8.78 23.14
N HIS A 44 7.99 8.42 22.47
CA HIS A 44 6.69 8.13 23.10
C HIS A 44 6.35 6.64 23.08
N ILE A 45 6.87 5.92 22.09
CA ILE A 45 6.68 4.48 21.90
C ILE A 45 8.07 3.85 21.71
N SER A 46 8.33 2.75 22.39
CA SER A 46 9.58 2.01 22.20
C SER A 46 9.60 1.32 20.82
N GLU A 47 10.79 1.07 20.30
CA GLU A 47 10.98 0.35 19.04
C GLU A 47 10.32 -1.05 19.09
N THR A 48 10.42 -1.73 20.24
CA THR A 48 9.80 -3.05 20.46
C THR A 48 8.27 -2.98 20.36
N GLU A 49 7.65 -1.96 20.94
CA GLU A 49 6.20 -1.76 20.85
C GLU A 49 5.77 -1.46 19.40
N ALA A 50 6.52 -0.64 18.69
CA ALA A 50 6.28 -0.33 17.28
C ALA A 50 6.37 -1.60 16.41
N TYR A 51 7.41 -2.44 16.61
CA TYR A 51 7.53 -3.73 15.91
C TYR A 51 6.38 -4.69 16.25
N ASN A 52 5.93 -4.75 17.49
CA ASN A 52 4.79 -5.59 17.86
C ASN A 52 3.50 -5.09 17.22
N PHE A 53 3.28 -3.79 17.17
CA PHE A 53 2.14 -3.19 16.49
C PHE A 53 2.17 -3.48 14.98
N TYR A 54 3.31 -3.31 14.33
CA TYR A 54 3.52 -3.70 12.93
C TYR A 54 3.14 -5.17 12.67
N LYS A 55 3.63 -6.10 13.50
CA LYS A 55 3.30 -7.53 13.38
C LYS A 55 1.80 -7.80 13.50
N ILE A 56 1.13 -7.14 14.44
CA ILE A 56 -0.33 -7.26 14.61
C ILE A 56 -1.06 -6.80 13.35
N LEU A 57 -0.69 -5.65 12.79
CA LEU A 57 -1.29 -5.15 11.56
C LEU A 57 -1.08 -6.10 10.38
N CYS A 58 0.13 -6.66 10.22
CA CYS A 58 0.42 -7.64 9.19
C CYS A 58 -0.40 -8.92 9.36
N VAL A 59 -0.47 -9.47 10.57
CA VAL A 59 -1.26 -10.69 10.85
C VAL A 59 -2.74 -10.46 10.56
N LEU A 60 -3.31 -9.35 11.02
CA LEU A 60 -4.70 -9.01 10.74
C LEU A 60 -4.95 -8.79 9.24
N GLY A 61 -4.04 -8.13 8.53
CA GLY A 61 -4.11 -7.95 7.08
C GLY A 61 -4.10 -9.29 6.33
N VAL A 62 -3.23 -10.22 6.73
CA VAL A 62 -3.17 -11.59 6.18
C VAL A 62 -4.47 -12.35 6.47
N LEU A 63 -4.98 -12.28 7.69
CA LEU A 63 -6.25 -12.94 8.05
C LEU A 63 -7.42 -12.39 7.22
N CYS A 64 -7.53 -11.09 7.04
CA CYS A 64 -8.53 -10.48 6.16
C CYS A 64 -8.39 -10.97 4.71
N THR A 65 -7.15 -11.12 4.21
CA THR A 65 -6.88 -11.66 2.88
C THR A 65 -7.32 -13.12 2.73
N LEU A 66 -7.09 -13.94 3.76
CA LEU A 66 -7.55 -15.34 3.77
C LEU A 66 -9.08 -15.44 3.77
N VAL A 67 -9.76 -14.62 4.58
CA VAL A 67 -11.23 -14.53 4.56
C VAL A 67 -11.73 -14.08 3.18
N LEU A 68 -11.07 -13.09 2.59
CA LEU A 68 -11.38 -12.63 1.23
C LEU A 68 -11.25 -13.78 0.21
N ALA A 69 -10.17 -14.57 0.28
CA ALA A 69 -9.95 -15.72 -0.59
C ALA A 69 -11.06 -16.76 -0.45
N PHE A 70 -11.48 -17.03 0.78
CA PHE A 70 -12.58 -17.95 1.07
C PHE A 70 -13.92 -17.44 0.51
N LEU A 71 -14.23 -16.15 0.69
CA LEU A 71 -15.49 -15.56 0.24
C LEU A 71 -15.61 -15.43 -1.29
N THR A 72 -14.50 -15.22 -1.97
CA THR A 72 -14.48 -14.99 -3.43
C THR A 72 -14.24 -16.24 -4.23
N HIS A 73 -13.70 -17.29 -3.62
CA HIS A 73 -13.17 -18.47 -4.31
C HIS A 73 -12.14 -18.13 -5.42
N ASN A 74 -11.53 -16.94 -5.33
CA ASN A 74 -10.53 -16.45 -6.29
C ASN A 74 -9.23 -16.09 -5.56
N LEU A 75 -8.35 -17.09 -5.46
CA LEU A 75 -7.09 -16.94 -4.74
C LEU A 75 -6.19 -15.86 -5.37
N ARG A 76 -6.14 -15.77 -6.70
CA ARG A 76 -5.27 -14.82 -7.40
C ARG A 76 -5.61 -13.37 -7.04
N LEU A 77 -6.90 -13.03 -7.09
CA LEU A 77 -7.39 -11.69 -6.78
C LEU A 77 -7.19 -11.35 -5.30
N SER A 78 -7.41 -12.34 -4.43
CA SER A 78 -7.29 -12.15 -2.99
C SER A 78 -5.84 -11.96 -2.53
N MET A 79 -4.86 -12.45 -3.29
CA MET A 79 -3.43 -12.26 -2.97
C MET A 79 -2.89 -10.86 -3.31
N LEU A 80 -3.62 -10.02 -4.04
CA LEU A 80 -3.16 -8.68 -4.44
C LEU A 80 -2.77 -7.78 -3.24
N PRO A 81 -3.52 -7.72 -2.12
CA PRO A 81 -3.08 -6.96 -0.95
C PRO A 81 -1.74 -7.44 -0.38
N LEU A 82 -1.47 -8.75 -0.40
CA LEU A 82 -0.19 -9.30 0.06
C LEU A 82 0.98 -8.91 -0.86
N THR A 83 0.74 -8.75 -2.15
CA THR A 83 1.75 -8.24 -3.08
C THR A 83 2.17 -6.82 -2.69
N ILE A 84 1.22 -5.97 -2.31
CA ILE A 84 1.50 -4.62 -1.80
C ILE A 84 2.32 -4.69 -0.51
N MET A 85 1.97 -5.58 0.43
CA MET A 85 2.73 -5.80 1.65
C MET A 85 4.19 -6.14 1.36
N LEU A 86 4.45 -7.05 0.41
CA LEU A 86 5.81 -7.41 0.01
C LEU A 86 6.55 -6.21 -0.59
N ILE A 87 5.92 -5.45 -1.48
CA ILE A 87 6.52 -4.26 -2.09
C ILE A 87 6.91 -3.24 -1.01
N LEU A 88 6.01 -2.93 -0.06
CA LEU A 88 6.28 -1.97 1.01
C LEU A 88 7.40 -2.45 1.95
N ASN A 89 7.46 -3.75 2.27
CA ASN A 89 8.55 -4.31 3.06
C ASN A 89 9.90 -4.24 2.33
N PHE A 90 9.94 -4.63 1.05
CA PHE A 90 11.17 -4.52 0.24
C PHE A 90 11.62 -3.07 0.10
N TYR A 91 10.67 -2.14 -0.08
CA TYR A 91 10.97 -0.72 -0.09
C TYR A 91 11.65 -0.29 1.21
N ALA A 92 11.01 -0.52 2.36
CA ALA A 92 11.50 -0.07 3.65
C ALA A 92 12.88 -0.64 3.99
N HIS A 93 13.15 -1.89 3.61
CA HIS A 93 14.40 -2.58 3.96
C HIS A 93 15.54 -2.31 2.97
N THR A 94 15.26 -2.23 1.67
CA THR A 94 16.32 -2.30 0.65
C THR A 94 16.39 -1.06 -0.23
N PHE A 95 15.24 -0.54 -0.67
CA PHE A 95 15.20 0.49 -1.71
C PHE A 95 15.10 1.92 -1.19
N LYS A 96 14.85 2.10 0.10
CA LYS A 96 14.69 3.41 0.71
C LYS A 96 15.90 4.32 0.54
N LYS A 97 17.12 3.76 0.56
CA LYS A 97 18.38 4.51 0.35
C LYS A 97 18.68 4.81 -1.13
N GLN A 98 17.84 4.33 -2.05
CA GLN A 98 18.00 4.56 -3.48
C GLN A 98 16.99 5.60 -3.94
N PHE A 99 17.44 6.84 -4.04
CA PHE A 99 16.66 8.04 -4.35
C PHE A 99 15.54 7.83 -5.38
N PHE A 100 15.81 7.30 -6.55
CA PHE A 100 14.82 7.15 -7.60
C PHE A 100 13.95 5.87 -7.46
N VAL A 101 14.59 4.76 -7.06
CA VAL A 101 13.93 3.46 -6.97
C VAL A 101 12.94 3.43 -5.82
N GLY A 102 13.28 4.03 -4.68
CA GLY A 102 12.41 4.14 -3.52
C GLY A 102 11.12 4.89 -3.85
N ASN A 103 11.24 6.06 -4.44
CA ASN A 103 10.11 6.91 -4.82
C ASN A 103 9.21 6.22 -5.84
N PHE A 104 9.80 5.52 -6.81
CA PHE A 104 9.06 4.73 -7.79
C PHE A 104 8.26 3.60 -7.13
N MET A 105 8.84 2.87 -6.16
CA MET A 105 8.19 1.75 -5.48
C MET A 105 7.00 2.22 -4.62
N ILE A 106 7.12 3.34 -3.91
CA ILE A 106 6.02 3.94 -3.15
C ILE A 106 4.90 4.39 -4.09
N ALA A 107 5.25 5.10 -5.15
CA ALA A 107 4.29 5.56 -6.14
C ALA A 107 3.55 4.39 -6.82
N LEU A 108 4.30 3.34 -7.18
CA LEU A 108 3.74 2.11 -7.74
C LEU A 108 2.76 1.45 -6.78
N SER A 109 3.11 1.35 -5.49
CA SER A 109 2.22 0.79 -4.47
C SER A 109 0.93 1.58 -4.35
N THR A 110 1.01 2.93 -4.36
CA THR A 110 -0.18 3.80 -4.30
C THR A 110 -1.07 3.63 -5.54
N GLY A 111 -0.49 3.58 -6.73
CA GLY A 111 -1.22 3.30 -7.96
C GLY A 111 -1.93 1.94 -7.93
N PHE A 112 -1.25 0.91 -7.41
CA PHE A 112 -1.84 -0.43 -7.23
C PHE A 112 -2.99 -0.44 -6.23
N VAL A 113 -2.88 0.27 -5.10
CA VAL A 113 -3.97 0.38 -4.12
C VAL A 113 -5.23 0.96 -4.76
N VAL A 114 -5.09 1.98 -5.61
CA VAL A 114 -6.23 2.57 -6.32
C VAL A 114 -6.81 1.62 -7.38
N LEU A 115 -5.98 0.78 -7.99
CA LEU A 115 -6.43 -0.24 -8.95
C LEU A 115 -7.14 -1.44 -8.31
N LEU A 116 -6.90 -1.74 -7.02
CA LEU A 116 -7.48 -2.93 -6.37
C LEU A 116 -9.01 -3.04 -6.51
N PRO A 117 -9.81 -2.00 -6.22
CA PRO A 117 -11.27 -2.07 -6.39
C PRO A 117 -11.67 -2.40 -7.82
N THR A 118 -10.97 -1.82 -8.79
CA THR A 118 -11.20 -2.06 -10.23
C THR A 118 -10.91 -3.51 -10.61
N LEU A 119 -9.75 -4.03 -10.19
CA LEU A 119 -9.36 -5.41 -10.45
C LEU A 119 -10.30 -6.41 -9.77
N PHE A 120 -10.81 -6.04 -8.59
CA PHE A 120 -11.76 -6.84 -7.86
C PHE A 120 -13.13 -6.91 -8.57
N GLU A 121 -13.60 -5.81 -9.11
CA GLU A 121 -14.87 -5.73 -9.84
C GLU A 121 -14.80 -6.49 -11.17
N ILE A 122 -13.72 -6.28 -11.96
CA ILE A 122 -13.52 -6.94 -13.25
C ILE A 122 -13.20 -8.44 -13.10
N GLY A 123 -12.46 -8.80 -12.04
CA GLY A 123 -12.07 -10.20 -11.77
C GLY A 123 -13.20 -11.08 -11.23
N GLY A 124 -14.40 -10.52 -11.03
CA GLY A 124 -15.62 -11.26 -10.70
C GLY A 124 -16.10 -12.14 -11.86
N LYS A 125 -17.24 -12.83 -11.68
CA LYS A 125 -17.86 -13.60 -12.75
C LYS A 125 -18.34 -12.66 -13.85
N VAL A 126 -17.84 -12.85 -15.05
CA VAL A 126 -18.27 -12.15 -16.26
C VAL A 126 -19.53 -12.82 -16.76
N ASP A 127 -20.60 -12.04 -16.93
CA ASP A 127 -21.74 -12.41 -17.76
C ASP A 127 -21.42 -11.89 -19.17
N ASP A 128 -21.48 -12.75 -20.19
CA ASP A 128 -21.05 -12.43 -21.56
C ASP A 128 -22.04 -11.50 -22.32
N SER A 129 -22.87 -10.75 -21.60
CA SER A 129 -23.74 -9.76 -22.24
C SER A 129 -22.94 -8.53 -22.70
N ASP A 130 -23.21 -8.02 -23.91
CA ASP A 130 -22.53 -6.86 -24.50
C ASP A 130 -22.57 -5.63 -23.57
N MET A 131 -23.70 -5.42 -22.89
CA MET A 131 -23.86 -4.32 -21.94
C MET A 131 -22.93 -4.46 -20.72
N GLN A 132 -22.68 -5.68 -20.24
CA GLN A 132 -21.80 -5.93 -19.11
C GLN A 132 -20.33 -5.74 -19.48
N LEU A 133 -19.95 -6.12 -20.70
CA LEU A 133 -18.60 -5.87 -21.24
C LEU A 133 -18.33 -4.36 -21.40
N GLU A 134 -19.31 -3.58 -21.82
CA GLU A 134 -19.19 -2.12 -21.92
C GLU A 134 -18.99 -1.47 -20.54
N ILE A 135 -19.79 -1.86 -19.53
CA ILE A 135 -19.64 -1.37 -18.16
C ILE A 135 -18.26 -1.74 -17.60
N GLN A 136 -17.81 -2.98 -17.77
CA GLN A 136 -16.51 -3.41 -17.29
C GLN A 136 -15.36 -2.66 -17.95
N SER A 137 -15.45 -2.39 -19.25
CA SER A 137 -14.44 -1.60 -19.95
C SER A 137 -14.38 -0.15 -19.43
N GLY A 138 -15.53 0.45 -19.13
CA GLY A 138 -15.61 1.78 -18.52
C GLY A 138 -14.96 1.81 -17.13
N ILE A 139 -15.25 0.81 -16.29
CA ILE A 139 -14.64 0.66 -14.95
C ILE A 139 -13.12 0.45 -15.07
N ALA A 140 -12.66 -0.37 -16.04
CA ALA A 140 -11.24 -0.60 -16.28
C ALA A 140 -10.51 0.69 -16.67
N ILE A 141 -11.06 1.44 -17.61
CA ILE A 141 -10.48 2.72 -18.07
C ILE A 141 -10.42 3.71 -16.89
N ALA A 142 -11.50 3.88 -16.15
CA ALA A 142 -11.53 4.75 -14.97
C ALA A 142 -10.46 4.34 -13.94
N GLY A 143 -10.38 3.06 -13.60
CA GLY A 143 -9.38 2.55 -12.65
C GLY A 143 -7.95 2.80 -13.11
N ILE A 144 -7.65 2.58 -14.39
CA ILE A 144 -6.32 2.86 -14.95
C ILE A 144 -5.99 4.34 -14.87
N VAL A 145 -6.91 5.22 -15.25
CA VAL A 145 -6.70 6.68 -15.19
C VAL A 145 -6.46 7.15 -13.78
N TYR A 146 -7.28 6.72 -12.80
CA TYR A 146 -7.08 7.07 -11.40
C TYR A 146 -5.82 6.46 -10.81
N GLY A 147 -5.49 5.22 -11.17
CA GLY A 147 -4.25 4.56 -10.74
C GLY A 147 -3.00 5.27 -11.25
N LEU A 148 -2.98 5.68 -12.52
CA LEU A 148 -1.90 6.47 -13.11
C LEU A 148 -1.80 7.86 -12.45
N PHE A 149 -2.92 8.51 -12.19
CA PHE A 149 -2.92 9.79 -11.48
C PHE A 149 -2.38 9.67 -10.07
N ALA A 150 -2.79 8.63 -9.33
CA ALA A 150 -2.29 8.36 -7.99
C ALA A 150 -0.78 8.05 -8.01
N PHE A 151 -0.31 7.25 -8.97
CA PHE A 151 1.11 6.98 -9.17
C PHE A 151 1.90 8.27 -9.42
N LEU A 152 1.50 9.07 -10.41
CA LEU A 152 2.22 10.29 -10.78
C LEU A 152 2.22 11.31 -9.64
N SER A 153 1.09 11.52 -8.98
CA SER A 153 0.97 12.45 -7.87
C SER A 153 1.86 12.05 -6.69
N THR A 154 1.87 10.76 -6.36
CA THR A 154 2.74 10.25 -5.28
C THR A 154 4.21 10.33 -5.69
N PHE A 155 4.56 9.99 -6.91
CA PHE A 155 5.93 10.06 -7.39
C PHE A 155 6.49 11.48 -7.32
N LEU A 156 5.72 12.47 -7.78
CA LEU A 156 6.09 13.88 -7.69
C LEU A 156 6.21 14.35 -6.24
N ARG A 157 5.29 13.93 -5.37
CA ARG A 157 5.34 14.25 -3.94
C ARG A 157 6.60 13.71 -3.28
N GLU A 158 6.97 12.45 -3.54
CA GLU A 158 8.19 11.86 -2.97
C GLU A 158 9.45 12.55 -3.49
N LEU A 159 9.51 12.92 -4.78
CA LEU A 159 10.62 13.71 -5.32
C LEU A 159 10.76 15.07 -4.64
N VAL A 160 9.65 15.77 -4.38
CA VAL A 160 9.68 17.07 -3.66
C VAL A 160 10.12 16.86 -2.22
N LYS A 161 9.62 15.81 -1.55
CA LYS A 161 10.01 15.48 -0.18
C LYS A 161 11.53 15.25 -0.07
N ASP A 162 12.12 14.49 -0.98
CA ASP A 162 13.55 14.22 -0.98
C ASP A 162 14.37 15.51 -1.19
N MET A 163 13.86 16.47 -1.97
CA MET A 163 14.49 17.77 -2.14
C MET A 163 14.45 18.63 -0.86
N GLU A 164 13.43 18.43 -0.01
CA GLU A 164 13.32 19.10 1.30
C GLU A 164 14.23 18.45 2.36
N ASP A 165 14.44 17.14 2.28
CA ASP A 165 15.15 16.35 3.30
C ASP A 165 16.68 16.26 3.06
N VAL A 166 17.24 16.96 2.06
CA VAL A 166 18.67 16.94 1.66
C VAL A 166 19.65 17.12 2.83
N ASN A 167 19.27 17.83 3.89
CA ASN A 167 20.16 18.10 5.03
C ASN A 167 20.31 16.93 6.01
N GLY A 168 19.44 15.93 5.97
CA GLY A 168 19.47 14.79 6.87
C GLY A 168 19.99 13.49 6.21
N ASP A 169 20.16 13.50 4.88
CA ASP A 169 20.64 12.36 4.11
C ASP A 169 22.18 12.39 3.90
N ILE A 170 22.87 13.33 4.53
CA ILE A 170 24.33 13.45 4.60
C ILE A 170 24.79 12.87 5.93
#